data_4424acff6b36ffb5ae9977dcf3ad23e1
#
_entry.id   4424acff6b36ffb5ae9977dcf3ad23e1
#
_cell.length_a   1.000
_cell.length_b   1.000
_cell.length_c   1.000
_cell.angle_alpha   90.00
_cell.angle_beta   90.00
_cell.angle_gamma   90.00
#
_symmetry.space_group_name_H-M   'P 1'
#
loop_
_entity.id
_entity.type
_entity.pdbx_description
1 polymer ?
#
loop_
_entity_poly.entity_id
_entity_poly.type
_entity_poly.pdbx_seq_one_letter_code
_entity_poly.pdbx_strand_id
1 'polypeptide(L)'
;MALLNLFGRKPTSNENVKVEDITAHTDSVITNNDSNPSEKKEDDRNFITITWGTGMPIDIIFNFIHKDFEEEGFQDALVNSDIAYRDAKERIIRNDLEMLFKRIILRYKNDIREVNVNIDNASKAYALTAACRLQARRETFEEHLLEINEMQTLLNNDDPKMQTMIESYRRGFQKGMAAVAINFIDKH
;
A
#
# COMPACT_ATOMS: atom_id res chain seq x y z
N MET A 1 26.53 15.63 55.43
CA MET A 1 27.48 16.48 54.68
C MET A 1 27.00 16.59 53.24
N ALA A 2 26.69 17.80 52.93
CA ALA A 2 26.87 18.58 51.70
C ALA A 2 26.09 18.06 50.47
N LEU A 3 25.02 18.75 50.08
CA LEU A 3 24.87 20.02 49.35
C LEU A 3 25.49 20.03 47.96
N LEU A 4 24.71 20.26 46.95
CA LEU A 4 24.57 21.43 46.07
C LEU A 4 23.83 20.99 44.79
N ASN A 5 22.66 21.45 44.49
CA ASN A 5 22.25 22.68 43.78
C ASN A 5 23.03 22.98 42.52
N LEU A 6 22.31 23.13 41.41
CA LEU A 6 22.29 24.34 40.59
C LEU A 6 21.32 24.18 39.39
N PHE A 7 20.28 25.00 39.38
CA PHE A 7 19.89 26.05 38.45
C PHE A 7 19.87 25.62 36.96
N GLY A 8 18.81 25.61 36.31
CA GLY A 8 17.86 26.72 36.09
C GLY A 8 18.24 27.55 34.87
N ARG A 9 17.50 27.40 33.76
CA ARG A 9 17.32 28.49 32.79
C ARG A 9 15.96 28.48 32.15
N LYS A 10 15.36 29.66 32.25
CA LYS A 10 14.05 30.06 31.78
C LYS A 10 14.00 30.25 30.24
N PRO A 11 12.79 30.45 29.71
CA PRO A 11 12.50 30.53 28.28
C PRO A 11 12.69 31.93 27.72
N THR A 12 12.98 32.06 26.45
CA THR A 12 12.84 33.31 25.71
C THR A 12 11.80 33.14 24.60
N SER A 13 10.76 33.93 24.79
CA SER A 13 9.78 34.34 23.80
C SER A 13 10.40 35.30 22.79
N ASN A 14 9.94 35.28 21.57
CA ASN A 14 9.56 36.43 20.70
C ASN A 14 9.00 35.81 19.42
N GLU A 15 7.73 35.96 19.19
CA GLU A 15 7.03 37.04 18.45
C GLU A 15 7.69 37.37 17.10
N ASN A 16 7.02 37.03 16.00
CA ASN A 16 6.32 38.03 15.25
C ASN A 16 5.39 37.44 14.18
N VAL A 17 4.15 37.88 14.31
CA VAL A 17 3.06 37.87 13.36
C VAL A 17 3.41 38.76 12.18
N LYS A 18 3.16 38.32 10.93
CA LYS A 18 2.73 39.21 9.86
C LYS A 18 1.81 38.49 8.89
N VAL A 19 0.56 38.82 9.01
CA VAL A 19 -0.48 38.71 8.00
C VAL A 19 -0.30 39.89 7.04
N GLU A 20 -0.26 39.65 5.75
CA GLU A 20 -0.63 40.63 4.73
C GLU A 20 -1.35 39.95 3.57
N ASP A 21 -2.63 40.23 3.51
CA ASP A 21 -3.49 40.27 2.33
C ASP A 21 -2.90 41.19 1.28
N ILE A 22 -2.89 40.79 -0.01
CA ILE A 22 -3.07 41.74 -1.11
C ILE A 22 -3.71 41.05 -2.32
N THR A 23 -4.81 41.64 -2.68
CA THR A 23 -5.67 41.55 -3.85
C THR A 23 -4.97 41.65 -5.21
N ALA A 24 -5.64 41.04 -6.18
CA ALA A 24 -5.65 41.17 -7.63
C ALA A 24 -5.03 42.43 -8.29
N HIS A 25 -4.38 42.19 -9.42
CA HIS A 25 -4.57 43.02 -10.65
C HIS A 25 -4.16 42.22 -11.90
N THR A 26 -5.10 42.18 -12.85
CA THR A 26 -4.97 41.98 -14.29
C THR A 26 -3.95 42.96 -14.91
N ASP A 27 -3.15 42.50 -15.87
CA ASP A 27 -3.15 43.06 -17.21
C ASP A 27 -2.30 42.23 -18.20
N SER A 28 -2.83 42.20 -19.40
CA SER A 28 -2.38 41.60 -20.63
C SER A 28 -1.16 42.29 -21.25
N VAL A 29 -0.21 41.52 -21.84
CA VAL A 29 0.51 41.97 -23.06
C VAL A 29 0.87 40.71 -23.90
N ILE A 30 0.42 40.77 -25.15
CA ILE A 30 0.68 39.86 -26.26
C ILE A 30 2.07 40.16 -26.82
N THR A 31 2.91 39.14 -27.04
CA THR A 31 3.87 39.16 -28.15
C THR A 31 4.12 37.73 -28.64
N ASN A 32 3.78 37.54 -29.91
CA ASN A 32 4.12 36.36 -30.72
C ASN A 32 5.64 36.26 -30.89
N ASN A 33 6.18 35.04 -30.87
CA ASN A 33 7.09 34.58 -31.91
C ASN A 33 7.24 33.03 -31.90
N ASP A 34 7.13 32.53 -33.10
CA ASP A 34 7.30 31.13 -33.53
C ASP A 34 8.61 30.48 -33.06
N SER A 35 8.52 29.24 -32.63
CA SER A 35 9.28 28.11 -33.15
C SER A 35 8.91 26.80 -32.41
N ASN A 36 8.36 25.90 -33.18
CA ASN A 36 7.99 24.54 -32.81
C ASN A 36 9.26 23.68 -32.57
N PRO A 37 9.31 22.83 -31.55
CA PRO A 37 9.31 21.41 -31.83
C PRO A 37 8.32 20.62 -30.97
N SER A 38 7.70 19.65 -31.60
CA SER A 38 6.80 18.62 -31.16
C SER A 38 7.03 18.16 -29.70
N GLU A 39 6.31 18.73 -28.76
CA GLU A 39 6.12 18.13 -27.45
C GLU A 39 4.89 17.20 -27.52
N LYS A 40 5.13 15.94 -27.20
CA LYS A 40 4.10 14.97 -26.90
C LYS A 40 3.20 15.58 -25.83
N LYS A 41 1.98 15.90 -26.20
CA LYS A 41 0.91 16.17 -25.22
C LYS A 41 0.71 14.90 -24.42
N GLU A 42 1.28 14.84 -23.23
CA GLU A 42 0.78 13.97 -22.18
C GLU A 42 -0.68 14.39 -21.97
N ASP A 43 -1.55 13.42 -22.20
CA ASP A 43 -2.99 13.52 -22.02
C ASP A 43 -3.24 13.73 -20.52
N ASP A 44 -3.28 14.98 -20.09
CA ASP A 44 -3.53 15.37 -18.70
C ASP A 44 -5.02 15.17 -18.37
N ARG A 45 -5.45 13.90 -18.53
CA ARG A 45 -6.71 13.46 -17.98
C ARG A 45 -6.54 13.48 -16.48
N ASN A 46 -7.24 14.38 -15.79
CA ASN A 46 -7.41 14.40 -14.35
C ASN A 46 -8.00 13.05 -13.89
N PHE A 47 -7.13 12.08 -13.70
CA PHE A 47 -7.51 10.84 -13.04
C PHE A 47 -7.64 11.15 -11.55
N ILE A 48 -8.88 11.19 -11.07
CA ILE A 48 -9.13 11.16 -9.64
C ILE A 48 -8.74 9.75 -9.17
N THR A 49 -7.53 9.59 -8.66
CA THR A 49 -7.10 8.37 -8.01
C THR A 49 -7.77 8.33 -6.64
N ILE A 50 -8.87 7.57 -6.54
CA ILE A 50 -9.46 7.28 -5.24
C ILE A 50 -8.57 6.22 -4.60
N THR A 51 -7.79 6.63 -3.59
CA THR A 51 -7.01 5.70 -2.79
C THR A 51 -7.95 5.04 -1.78
N TRP A 52 -8.39 3.84 -2.09
CA TRP A 52 -9.13 2.99 -1.16
C TRP A 52 -8.12 2.38 -0.20
N GLY A 53 -8.05 2.91 1.01
CA GLY A 53 -7.18 2.37 2.03
C GLY A 53 -7.61 2.86 3.39
N THR A 54 -7.52 1.98 4.37
CA THR A 54 -7.82 2.28 5.78
C THR A 54 -6.62 2.86 6.51
N GLY A 55 -5.43 2.85 5.88
CA GLY A 55 -4.15 3.11 6.52
C GLY A 55 -3.71 2.00 7.48
N MET A 56 -4.37 0.86 7.45
CA MET A 56 -4.18 -0.28 8.34
C MET A 56 -3.38 -1.40 7.67
N PRO A 57 -2.77 -2.31 8.43
CA PRO A 57 -1.96 -3.40 7.87
C PRO A 57 -2.70 -4.29 6.85
N ILE A 58 -4.02 -4.41 6.94
CA ILE A 58 -4.84 -5.19 6.00
C ILE A 58 -4.74 -4.66 4.56
N ASP A 59 -4.53 -3.36 4.37
CA ASP A 59 -4.38 -2.75 3.05
C ASP A 59 -3.22 -3.34 2.25
N ILE A 60 -2.19 -3.84 2.94
CA ILE A 60 -1.03 -4.48 2.30
C ILE A 60 -1.46 -5.78 1.60
N ILE A 61 -2.41 -6.52 2.19
CA ILE A 61 -2.98 -7.74 1.60
C ILE A 61 -3.75 -7.38 0.33
N PHE A 62 -4.65 -6.40 0.41
CA PHE A 62 -5.42 -5.95 -0.75
C PHE A 62 -4.52 -5.46 -1.89
N ASN A 63 -3.49 -4.69 -1.57
CA ASN A 63 -2.51 -4.22 -2.55
C ASN A 63 -1.75 -5.38 -3.20
N PHE A 64 -1.41 -6.43 -2.44
CA PHE A 64 -0.73 -7.59 -3.00
C PHE A 64 -1.64 -8.40 -3.94
N ILE A 65 -2.90 -8.63 -3.58
CA ILE A 65 -3.88 -9.35 -4.41
C ILE A 65 -4.10 -8.65 -5.75
N HIS A 66 -4.09 -7.31 -5.74
CA HIS A 66 -4.30 -6.48 -6.94
C HIS A 66 -2.99 -6.12 -7.66
N LYS A 67 -1.85 -6.60 -7.17
CA LYS A 67 -0.57 -6.36 -7.83
C LYS A 67 -0.55 -7.04 -9.20
N ASP A 68 -0.15 -6.29 -10.21
CA ASP A 68 0.04 -6.80 -11.56
C ASP A 68 1.42 -7.45 -11.70
N PHE A 69 1.44 -8.71 -12.10
CA PHE A 69 2.63 -9.51 -12.38
C PHE A 69 2.76 -9.84 -13.88
N GLU A 70 2.02 -9.17 -14.75
CA GLU A 70 1.99 -9.50 -16.17
C GLU A 70 3.36 -9.31 -16.83
N GLU A 71 4.05 -8.21 -16.52
CA GLU A 71 5.39 -7.96 -17.06
C GLU A 71 6.39 -9.01 -16.55
N GLU A 72 6.33 -9.37 -15.26
CA GLU A 72 7.19 -10.42 -14.69
C GLU A 72 6.97 -11.76 -15.40
N GLY A 73 5.72 -12.13 -15.62
CA GLY A 73 5.38 -13.34 -16.36
C GLY A 73 5.88 -13.32 -17.80
N PHE A 74 5.78 -12.19 -18.49
CA PHE A 74 6.29 -12.03 -19.85
C PHE A 74 7.80 -12.23 -19.91
N GLN A 75 8.55 -11.57 -19.04
CA GLN A 75 10.00 -11.68 -19.00
C GLN A 75 10.47 -13.08 -18.62
N ASP A 76 9.79 -13.72 -17.68
CA ASP A 76 10.09 -15.10 -17.27
C ASP A 76 9.91 -16.08 -18.44
N ALA A 77 8.89 -15.92 -19.26
CA ALA A 77 8.66 -16.77 -20.45
C ALA A 77 9.73 -16.59 -21.53
N LEU A 78 10.30 -15.39 -21.67
CA LEU A 78 11.44 -15.15 -22.60
C LEU A 78 12.71 -15.86 -22.14
N VAL A 79 12.89 -16.02 -20.83
CA VAL A 79 14.03 -16.72 -20.22
C VAL A 79 13.83 -18.23 -20.26
N ASN A 80 12.65 -18.68 -19.89
CA ASN A 80 12.27 -20.10 -19.85
C ASN A 80 10.78 -20.27 -20.09
N SER A 81 10.43 -20.78 -21.26
CA SER A 81 9.04 -21.02 -21.69
C SER A 81 8.44 -22.34 -21.18
N ASP A 82 9.10 -23.04 -20.25
CA ASP A 82 8.60 -24.29 -19.67
C ASP A 82 7.40 -24.03 -18.74
N ILE A 83 6.35 -24.80 -18.94
CA ILE A 83 5.12 -24.76 -18.12
C ILE A 83 5.45 -25.08 -16.65
N ALA A 84 6.36 -26.03 -16.38
CA ALA A 84 6.75 -26.37 -15.02
C ALA A 84 7.45 -25.18 -14.30
N TYR A 85 8.18 -24.35 -15.06
CA TYR A 85 8.78 -23.13 -14.54
C TYR A 85 7.68 -22.10 -14.16
N ARG A 86 6.70 -21.90 -15.05
CA ARG A 86 5.53 -21.06 -14.77
C ARG A 86 4.82 -21.51 -13.49
N ASP A 87 4.50 -22.81 -13.38
CA ASP A 87 3.76 -23.37 -12.23
C ASP A 87 4.56 -23.22 -10.92
N ALA A 88 5.89 -23.30 -10.99
CA ALA A 88 6.74 -23.02 -9.84
C ALA A 88 6.67 -21.56 -9.39
N LYS A 89 6.65 -20.62 -10.33
CA LYS A 89 6.51 -19.18 -10.04
C LYS A 89 5.13 -18.83 -9.49
N GLU A 90 4.05 -19.39 -10.06
CA GLU A 90 2.69 -19.23 -9.53
C GLU A 90 2.60 -19.68 -8.05
N ARG A 91 3.25 -20.80 -7.71
CA ARG A 91 3.34 -21.26 -6.30
C ARG A 91 4.12 -20.31 -5.42
N ILE A 92 5.16 -19.67 -5.92
CA ILE A 92 5.92 -18.66 -5.17
C ILE A 92 5.04 -17.46 -4.86
N ILE A 93 4.34 -16.90 -5.85
CA ILE A 93 3.40 -15.78 -5.66
C ILE A 93 2.34 -16.14 -4.60
N ARG A 94 1.77 -17.33 -4.68
CA ARG A 94 0.79 -17.82 -3.68
C ARG A 94 1.41 -17.90 -2.28
N ASN A 95 2.59 -18.49 -2.16
CA ASN A 95 3.29 -18.62 -0.88
C ASN A 95 3.62 -17.24 -0.26
N ASP A 96 3.98 -16.25 -1.09
CA ASP A 96 4.25 -14.90 -0.64
C ASP A 96 2.99 -14.25 -0.02
N LEU A 97 1.82 -14.45 -0.65
CA LEU A 97 0.54 -14.01 -0.07
C LEU A 97 0.24 -14.72 1.25
N GLU A 98 0.46 -16.05 1.34
CA GLU A 98 0.27 -16.79 2.58
C GLU A 98 1.20 -16.31 3.71
N MET A 99 2.45 -16.00 3.37
CA MET A 99 3.40 -15.43 4.33
C MET A 99 2.99 -14.03 4.77
N LEU A 100 2.43 -13.24 3.86
CA LEU A 100 1.90 -11.92 4.17
C LEU A 100 0.73 -12.00 5.15
N PHE A 101 -0.23 -12.90 4.95
CA PHE A 101 -1.30 -13.17 5.89
C PHE A 101 -0.75 -13.46 7.30
N LYS A 102 0.19 -14.41 7.40
CA LYS A 102 0.78 -14.80 8.69
C LYS A 102 1.42 -13.62 9.43
N ARG A 103 2.15 -12.76 8.70
CA ARG A 103 2.80 -11.57 9.28
C ARG A 103 1.78 -10.55 9.77
N ILE A 104 0.73 -10.29 9.00
CA ILE A 104 -0.28 -9.31 9.35
C ILE A 104 -1.16 -9.79 10.50
N ILE A 105 -1.54 -11.06 10.52
CA ILE A 105 -2.24 -11.68 11.65
C ILE A 105 -1.42 -11.55 12.94
N LEU A 106 -0.12 -11.84 12.88
CA LEU A 106 0.76 -11.70 14.04
C LEU A 106 0.82 -10.25 14.54
N ARG A 107 0.87 -9.29 13.61
CA ARG A 107 0.85 -7.87 13.95
C ARG A 107 -0.45 -7.48 14.65
N TYR A 108 -1.61 -7.80 14.09
CA TYR A 108 -2.90 -7.49 14.72
C TYR A 108 -3.04 -8.14 16.11
N LYS A 109 -2.58 -9.38 16.28
CA LYS A 109 -2.58 -10.04 17.59
C LYS A 109 -1.72 -9.30 18.62
N ASN A 110 -0.61 -8.72 18.21
CA ASN A 110 0.24 -7.91 19.08
C ASN A 110 -0.44 -6.57 19.40
N ASP A 111 -0.98 -5.90 18.38
CA ASP A 111 -1.68 -4.62 18.53
C ASP A 111 -2.90 -4.75 19.46
N ILE A 112 -3.66 -5.86 19.37
CA ILE A 112 -4.78 -6.15 20.29
C ILE A 112 -4.29 -6.33 21.72
N ARG A 113 -3.16 -7.02 21.95
CA ARG A 113 -2.59 -7.15 23.31
C ARG A 113 -2.22 -5.81 23.91
N GLU A 114 -1.58 -4.96 23.12
CA GLU A 114 -1.20 -3.60 23.53
C GLU A 114 -2.44 -2.76 23.86
N VAL A 115 -3.45 -2.79 22.99
CA VAL A 115 -4.72 -2.07 23.20
C VAL A 115 -5.40 -2.55 24.46
N ASN A 116 -5.43 -3.86 24.76
CA ASN A 116 -6.02 -4.40 25.97
C ASN A 116 -5.32 -3.86 27.24
N VAL A 117 -3.99 -3.82 27.27
CA VAL A 117 -3.24 -3.22 28.38
C VAL A 117 -3.58 -1.73 28.56
N ASN A 118 -3.73 -1.00 27.44
CA ASN A 118 -4.09 0.41 27.47
C ASN A 118 -5.54 0.63 27.93
N ILE A 119 -6.48 -0.26 27.59
CA ILE A 119 -7.86 -0.24 28.12
C ILE A 119 -7.86 -0.42 29.64
N ASP A 120 -7.11 -1.39 30.15
CA ASP A 120 -6.99 -1.64 31.59
C ASP A 120 -6.42 -0.42 32.34
N ASN A 121 -5.37 0.19 31.78
CA ASN A 121 -4.75 1.38 32.35
C ASN A 121 -5.72 2.58 32.34
N ALA A 122 -6.41 2.82 31.23
CA ALA A 122 -7.39 3.88 31.10
C ALA A 122 -8.56 3.69 32.09
N SER A 123 -9.01 2.44 32.28
CA SER A 123 -10.09 2.08 33.21
C SER A 123 -9.67 2.33 34.66
N LYS A 124 -8.46 1.94 35.05
CA LYS A 124 -7.88 2.20 36.38
C LYS A 124 -7.70 3.68 36.67
N ALA A 125 -7.42 4.47 35.62
CA ALA A 125 -7.32 5.93 35.71
C ALA A 125 -8.67 6.66 35.61
N TYR A 126 -9.79 5.94 35.54
CA TYR A 126 -11.14 6.50 35.34
C TYR A 126 -11.29 7.33 34.05
N ALA A 127 -10.42 7.11 33.07
CA ALA A 127 -10.43 7.80 31.78
C ALA A 127 -11.41 7.13 30.79
N LEU A 128 -12.72 7.17 31.11
CA LEU A 128 -13.75 6.42 30.38
C LEU A 128 -13.79 6.69 28.88
N THR A 129 -13.63 7.95 28.46
CA THR A 129 -13.61 8.31 27.03
C THR A 129 -12.42 7.67 26.30
N ALA A 130 -11.25 7.62 26.94
CA ALA A 130 -10.08 6.96 26.38
C ALA A 130 -10.30 5.43 26.29
N ALA A 131 -10.87 4.83 27.34
CA ALA A 131 -11.20 3.41 27.34
C ALA A 131 -12.17 3.04 26.20
N CYS A 132 -13.25 3.81 26.00
CA CYS A 132 -14.18 3.58 24.89
C CYS A 132 -13.53 3.68 23.50
N ARG A 133 -12.63 4.66 23.28
CA ARG A 133 -11.92 4.78 22.00
C ARG A 133 -10.98 3.58 21.75
N LEU A 134 -10.32 3.10 22.79
CA LEU A 134 -9.46 1.94 22.70
C LEU A 134 -10.25 0.65 22.45
N GLN A 135 -11.44 0.53 23.04
CA GLN A 135 -12.35 -0.58 22.77
C GLN A 135 -12.79 -0.61 21.31
N ALA A 136 -13.23 0.53 20.76
CA ALA A 136 -13.57 0.62 19.34
C ALA A 136 -12.40 0.25 18.43
N ARG A 137 -11.17 0.68 18.77
CA ARG A 137 -9.98 0.29 18.03
C ARG A 137 -9.71 -1.21 18.09
N ARG A 138 -9.89 -1.84 19.24
CA ARG A 138 -9.77 -3.29 19.39
C ARG A 138 -10.78 -4.02 18.50
N GLU A 139 -12.04 -3.58 18.52
CA GLU A 139 -13.10 -4.16 17.68
C GLU A 139 -12.72 -4.10 16.18
N THR A 140 -12.22 -2.96 15.72
CA THR A 140 -11.70 -2.84 14.33
C THR A 140 -10.60 -3.85 14.02
N PHE A 141 -9.66 -4.08 14.95
CA PHE A 141 -8.60 -5.08 14.73
C PHE A 141 -9.14 -6.51 14.71
N GLU A 142 -10.14 -6.81 15.54
CA GLU A 142 -10.81 -8.11 15.56
C GLU A 142 -11.60 -8.35 14.25
N GLU A 143 -12.29 -7.34 13.73
CA GLU A 143 -12.97 -7.37 12.42
C GLU A 143 -11.99 -7.64 11.28
N HIS A 144 -10.86 -6.92 11.23
CA HIS A 144 -9.83 -7.18 10.22
C HIS A 144 -9.26 -8.60 10.31
N LEU A 145 -9.10 -9.16 11.51
CA LEU A 145 -8.67 -10.55 11.67
C LEU A 145 -9.69 -11.55 11.10
N LEU A 146 -10.99 -11.28 11.28
CA LEU A 146 -12.04 -12.12 10.68
C LEU A 146 -11.98 -12.06 9.15
N GLU A 147 -11.86 -10.86 8.59
CA GLU A 147 -11.75 -10.66 7.14
C GLU A 147 -10.51 -11.36 6.55
N ILE A 148 -9.35 -11.27 7.23
CA ILE A 148 -8.13 -11.96 6.80
C ILE A 148 -8.31 -13.49 6.84
N ASN A 149 -8.99 -14.04 7.85
CA ASN A 149 -9.27 -15.47 7.93
C ASN A 149 -10.22 -15.92 6.80
N GLU A 150 -11.19 -15.09 6.43
CA GLU A 150 -12.07 -15.33 5.29
C GLU A 150 -11.25 -15.34 3.98
N MET A 151 -10.40 -14.33 3.75
CA MET A 151 -9.50 -14.30 2.58
C MET A 151 -8.60 -15.53 2.50
N GLN A 152 -8.06 -16.00 3.64
CA GLN A 152 -7.27 -17.24 3.66
C GLN A 152 -8.09 -18.46 3.25
N THR A 153 -9.35 -18.53 3.69
CA THR A 153 -10.27 -19.60 3.31
C THR A 153 -10.56 -19.56 1.81
N LEU A 154 -10.81 -18.37 1.25
CA LEU A 154 -11.01 -18.17 -0.18
C LEU A 154 -9.76 -18.56 -0.97
N LEU A 155 -8.56 -18.18 -0.52
CA LEU A 155 -7.31 -18.57 -1.16
C LEU A 155 -7.12 -20.11 -1.17
N ASN A 156 -7.44 -20.77 -0.06
CA ASN A 156 -7.33 -22.23 0.04
C ASN A 156 -8.31 -22.99 -0.85
N ASN A 157 -9.44 -22.34 -1.16
CA ASN A 157 -10.47 -22.89 -2.05
C ASN A 157 -10.28 -22.48 -3.52
N ASP A 158 -9.15 -21.84 -3.85
CA ASP A 158 -8.84 -21.33 -5.19
C ASP A 158 -9.92 -20.38 -5.74
N ASP A 159 -10.54 -19.58 -4.85
CA ASP A 159 -11.56 -18.61 -5.25
C ASP A 159 -10.95 -17.57 -6.22
N PRO A 160 -11.63 -17.26 -7.34
CA PRO A 160 -11.13 -16.30 -8.35
C PRO A 160 -10.75 -14.93 -7.79
N LYS A 161 -11.40 -14.46 -6.72
CA LYS A 161 -11.08 -13.18 -6.07
C LYS A 161 -9.67 -13.15 -5.50
N MET A 162 -9.13 -14.31 -5.11
CA MET A 162 -7.78 -14.46 -4.58
C MET A 162 -6.75 -14.87 -5.64
N GLN A 163 -7.13 -14.96 -6.91
CA GLN A 163 -6.26 -15.43 -8.00
C GLN A 163 -5.79 -14.31 -8.93
N THR A 164 -6.21 -13.06 -8.70
CA THR A 164 -5.96 -11.94 -9.63
C THR A 164 -4.48 -11.75 -9.95
N MET A 165 -3.60 -11.81 -8.94
CA MET A 165 -2.16 -11.68 -9.11
C MET A 165 -1.57 -12.88 -9.89
N ILE A 166 -2.06 -14.10 -9.67
CA ILE A 166 -1.62 -15.31 -10.39
C ILE A 166 -2.09 -15.26 -11.83
N GLU A 167 -3.34 -14.84 -12.06
CA GLU A 167 -3.89 -14.70 -13.41
C GLU A 167 -3.16 -13.61 -14.23
N SER A 168 -2.76 -12.50 -13.60
CA SER A 168 -1.94 -11.49 -14.28
C SER A 168 -0.59 -12.05 -14.70
N TYR A 169 0.11 -12.78 -13.82
CA TYR A 169 1.36 -13.46 -14.13
C TYR A 169 1.20 -14.47 -15.27
N ARG A 170 0.16 -15.33 -15.19
CA ARG A 170 -0.15 -16.34 -16.22
C ARG A 170 -0.39 -15.72 -17.58
N ARG A 171 -1.14 -14.61 -17.62
CA ARG A 171 -1.41 -13.86 -18.84
C ARG A 171 -0.14 -13.29 -19.47
N GLY A 172 0.75 -12.74 -18.65
CA GLY A 172 2.07 -12.28 -19.08
C GLY A 172 2.91 -13.41 -19.64
N PHE A 173 2.98 -14.54 -18.93
CA PHE A 173 3.74 -15.71 -19.36
C PHE A 173 3.24 -16.25 -20.73
N GLN A 174 1.93 -16.30 -20.95
CA GLN A 174 1.36 -16.69 -22.24
C GLN A 174 1.75 -15.74 -23.38
N LYS A 175 1.76 -14.41 -23.12
CA LYS A 175 2.23 -13.43 -24.11
C LYS A 175 3.70 -13.61 -24.43
N GLY A 176 4.54 -13.85 -23.44
CA GLY A 176 5.96 -14.12 -23.62
C GLY A 176 6.21 -15.39 -24.44
N MET A 177 5.50 -16.49 -24.16
CA MET A 177 5.57 -17.72 -24.96
C MET A 177 5.19 -17.47 -26.41
N ALA A 178 4.14 -16.69 -26.69
CA ALA A 178 3.74 -16.33 -28.03
C ALA A 178 4.85 -15.54 -28.76
N ALA A 179 5.50 -14.59 -28.09
CA ALA A 179 6.62 -13.83 -28.63
C ALA A 179 7.83 -14.72 -28.97
N VAL A 180 8.14 -15.70 -28.12
CA VAL A 180 9.20 -16.70 -28.39
C VAL A 180 8.86 -17.52 -29.64
N ALA A 181 7.61 -17.99 -29.76
CA ALA A 181 7.16 -18.79 -30.90
C ALA A 181 7.26 -18.01 -32.23
N ILE A 182 6.89 -16.74 -32.26
CA ILE A 182 7.00 -15.89 -33.45
C ILE A 182 8.48 -15.75 -33.86
N ASN A 183 9.37 -15.48 -32.90
CA ASN A 183 10.80 -15.36 -33.18
C ASN A 183 11.43 -16.64 -33.77
N PHE A 184 10.86 -17.81 -33.47
CA PHE A 184 11.30 -19.06 -34.08
C PHE A 184 10.84 -19.19 -35.56
N ILE A 185 9.63 -18.73 -35.86
CA ILE A 185 9.07 -18.79 -37.23
C ILE A 185 9.79 -17.84 -38.16
N ASP A 186 10.12 -16.63 -37.70
CA ASP A 186 10.76 -15.60 -38.54
C ASP A 186 12.24 -15.90 -38.85
N LYS A 187 12.86 -16.87 -38.16
CA LYS A 187 14.26 -17.26 -38.36
C LYS A 187 14.44 -18.46 -39.32
N HIS A 188 13.37 -19.05 -39.78
CA HIS A 188 13.35 -20.19 -40.70
C HIS A 188 12.50 -19.91 -41.93
#